data_487f4c2bb976132b0149fe392fc26f6c
#
_entry.id   487f4c2bb976132b0149fe392fc26f6c
#
_cell.length_a   1.000
_cell.length_b   1.000
_cell.length_c   1.000
_cell.angle_alpha   90.00
_cell.angle_beta   90.00
_cell.angle_gamma   90.00
#
_symmetry.space_group_name_H-M   'P 1'
#
loop_
_entity.id
_entity.type
_entity.pdbx_description
1 polymer ?
#
loop_
_entity_poly.entity_id
_entity_poly.type
_entity_poly.pdbx_seq_one_letter_code
_entity_poly.pdbx_strand_id
1 'polypeptide(L)' 'MILDLYKQKTSLELSWQQEHNLHGRYTLDMVRIDSKIRQVINEIKLEEAKIATRENAIADSAPQVSVAT' A
#
# COMPACT_ATOMS: atom_id res chain seq x y z
N MET A 1 10.79 -0.76 5.49
CA MET A 1 10.37 -1.13 4.13
C MET A 1 8.87 -1.08 4.03
N ILE A 2 8.21 -2.23 3.93
CA ILE A 2 6.76 -2.23 3.77
C ILE A 2 6.04 -1.68 5.00
N LEU A 3 6.57 -1.92 6.18
CA LEU A 3 6.01 -1.37 7.42
C LEU A 3 6.06 0.16 7.41
N ASP A 4 7.14 0.73 6.91
CA ASP A 4 7.26 2.19 6.80
C ASP A 4 6.25 2.75 5.82
N LEU A 5 5.98 2.03 4.75
CA LEU A 5 4.97 2.43 3.77
C LEU A 5 3.58 2.43 4.38
N TYR A 6 3.25 1.42 5.17
CA TYR A 6 1.97 1.39 5.88
C TYR A 6 1.84 2.53 6.89
N LYS A 7 2.92 2.86 7.57
CA LYS A 7 2.93 4.00 8.50
C LYS A 7 2.71 5.31 7.75
N GLN A 8 3.34 5.48 6.61
CA GLN A 8 3.14 6.66 5.77
C GLN A 8 1.70 6.76 5.29
N LYS A 9 1.13 5.64 4.87
CA LYS A 9 -0.25 5.59 4.42
C LYS A 9 -1.20 6.02 5.53
N THR A 10 -1.04 5.47 6.72
CA THR A 10 -1.87 5.79 7.87
C THR A 10 -1.76 7.26 8.24
N SER A 11 -0.54 7.80 8.22
CA SER A 11 -0.28 9.20 8.52
C SER A 11 -0.98 10.12 7.52
N LEU A 12 -0.90 9.78 6.25
CA LEU A 12 -1.54 10.55 5.18
C LEU A 12 -3.06 10.48 5.28
N GLU A 13 -3.59 9.32 5.62
CA GLU A 13 -5.03 9.16 5.80
C GLU A 13 -5.54 10.00 6.96
N LEU A 14 -4.78 10.06 8.04
CA LEU A 14 -5.13 10.92 9.18
C LEU A 14 -5.10 12.39 8.78
N SER A 15 -4.08 12.80 8.04
CA SER A 15 -3.99 14.18 7.55
C SER A 15 -5.17 14.54 6.67
N TRP A 16 -5.54 13.63 5.77
CA TRP A 16 -6.68 13.82 4.90
C TRP A 16 -7.96 13.99 5.70
N GLN A 17 -8.15 13.15 6.71
CA GLN A 17 -9.34 13.18 7.56
C GLN A 17 -9.41 14.48 8.37
N GLN A 18 -8.27 14.91 8.90
CA GLN A 18 -8.18 16.17 9.63
C GLN A 18 -8.56 17.35 8.74
N GLU A 19 -8.06 17.39 7.51
CA GLU A 19 -8.40 18.44 6.56
C GLU A 19 -9.89 18.41 6.21
N HIS A 20 -10.44 17.22 6.01
CA HIS A 20 -11.85 17.09 5.73
C HIS A 20 -12.71 17.56 6.90
N ASN A 21 -12.34 17.20 8.12
CA ASN A 21 -13.06 17.61 9.32
C ASN A 21 -12.97 19.12 9.53
N LEU A 22 -11.82 19.71 9.20
CA LEU A 22 -11.59 21.13 9.38
C LEU A 22 -12.39 21.98 8.38
N HIS A 23 -12.42 21.56 7.13
CA HIS A 23 -13.02 22.35 6.05
C HIS A 23 -14.44 21.90 5.69
N GLY A 24 -14.81 20.67 6.04
CA GLY A 24 -16.13 20.13 5.70
C GLY A 24 -16.35 19.91 4.22
N ARG A 25 -15.31 19.99 3.42
CA ARG A 25 -15.39 19.81 1.97
C ARG A 25 -14.04 19.35 1.43
N TYR A 26 -14.05 18.92 0.19
CA TYR A 26 -12.84 18.48 -0.50
C TYR A 26 -12.03 19.69 -0.95
N THR A 27 -10.82 19.83 -0.45
CA THR A 27 -9.95 20.98 -0.74
C THR A 27 -8.79 20.56 -1.64
N LEU A 28 -8.06 21.55 -2.15
CA LEU A 28 -6.87 21.30 -2.96
C LEU A 28 -5.80 20.55 -2.17
N ASP A 29 -5.66 20.86 -0.88
CA ASP A 29 -4.72 20.16 -0.02
C ASP A 29 -5.09 18.68 0.11
N MET A 30 -6.38 18.37 0.17
CA MET A 30 -6.86 17.00 0.20
C MET A 30 -6.56 16.28 -1.11
N VAL A 31 -6.63 16.97 -2.24
CA VAL A 31 -6.24 16.39 -3.53
C VAL A 31 -4.76 15.99 -3.50
N ARG A 32 -3.92 16.83 -2.96
CA ARG A 32 -2.48 16.55 -2.85
C ARG A 32 -2.22 15.37 -1.93
N ILE A 33 -2.89 15.33 -0.79
CA ILE A 33 -2.76 14.22 0.16
C ILE A 33 -3.24 12.93 -0.48
N ASP A 34 -4.37 12.97 -1.17
CA ASP A 34 -4.94 11.81 -1.86
C ASP A 34 -3.97 11.25 -2.91
N SER A 35 -3.34 12.14 -3.66
CA SER A 35 -2.31 11.76 -4.64
C SER A 35 -1.17 11.01 -3.98
N LYS A 36 -0.70 11.50 -2.83
CA LYS A 36 0.38 10.85 -2.09
C LYS A 36 -0.06 9.50 -1.53
N ILE A 37 -1.30 9.41 -1.06
CA ILE A 37 -1.85 8.14 -0.57
C ILE A 37 -1.83 7.10 -1.69
N ARG A 38 -2.26 7.47 -2.88
CA ARG A 38 -2.26 6.56 -4.04
C ARG A 38 -0.85 6.13 -4.39
N GLN A 39 0.10 7.04 -4.32
CA GLN A 39 1.49 6.74 -4.60
C GLN A 39 2.05 5.74 -3.60
N VAL A 40 1.75 5.92 -2.31
CA VAL A 40 2.18 5.00 -1.27
C VAL A 40 1.50 3.64 -1.43
N ILE A 41 0.23 3.63 -1.78
CA ILE A 41 -0.49 2.38 -2.05
C ILE A 41 0.17 1.60 -3.19
N ASN A 42 0.56 2.30 -4.26
CA ASN A 42 1.25 1.66 -5.37
C ASN A 42 2.60 1.09 -4.95
N GLU A 43 3.34 1.80 -4.11
CA GLU A 43 4.61 1.32 -3.57
C GLU A 43 4.40 0.08 -2.69
N ILE A 44 3.35 0.08 -1.88
CA ILE A 44 2.98 -1.07 -1.06
C ILE A 44 2.69 -2.28 -1.96
N LYS A 45 1.92 -2.07 -3.01
CA LYS A 45 1.59 -3.15 -3.95
C LYS A 45 2.84 -3.72 -4.61
N LEU A 46 3.79 -2.87 -4.97
CA LEU A 46 5.04 -3.31 -5.56
C LEU A 46 5.86 -4.13 -4.56
N GLU A 47 5.93 -3.69 -3.31
CA GLU A 47 6.66 -4.43 -2.28
C GLU A 47 5.99 -5.77 -1.98
N GLU A 48 4.68 -5.79 -1.91
CA GLU A 48 3.93 -7.04 -1.71
C GLU A 48 4.11 -7.99 -2.87
N ALA A 49 4.16 -7.47 -4.09
CA ALA A 49 4.42 -8.29 -5.27
C ALA A 49 5.80 -8.92 -5.23
N LYS A 50 6.80 -8.19 -4.76
CA LYS A 50 8.15 -8.72 -4.58
C LYS A 50 8.18 -9.86 -3.57
N ILE A 51 7.48 -9.69 -2.46
CA ILE A 51 7.39 -10.72 -1.42
C ILE A 51 6.68 -11.95 -1.97
N ALA A 52 5.55 -11.75 -2.65
CA ALA A 52 4.78 -12.84 -3.24
C ALA A 52 5.61 -13.60 -4.28
N THR A 53 6.36 -12.90 -5.11
CA THR A 53 7.23 -13.52 -6.11
C THR A 53 8.30 -14.37 -5.44
N ARG A 54 8.88 -13.86 -4.35
CA ARG A 54 9.89 -14.61 -3.59
C ARG A 54 9.29 -15.87 -2.97
N GLU A 55 8.10 -15.77 -2.40
CA GLU A 55 7.41 -16.90 -1.83
C GLU A 55 7.05 -17.93 -2.90
N ASN A 56 6.61 -17.48 -4.05
CA ASN A 56 6.30 -18.36 -5.18
C ASN A 56 7.54 -19.09 -5.68
N ALA A 57 8.68 -18.40 -5.72
CA ALA A 57 9.93 -19.02 -6.11
C ALA A 57 10.33 -20.13 -5.14
N ILE A 58 10.12 -19.92 -3.85
CA ILE A 58 10.38 -20.94 -2.83
C ILE A 58 9.40 -22.10 -2.98
N ALA A 59 8.14 -21.80 -3.22
CA ALA A 59 7.12 -22.82 -3.43
C ALA A 59 7.41 -23.67 -4.67
N ASP A 60 7.90 -23.04 -5.73
CA ASP A 60 8.29 -23.75 -6.94
C ASP A 60 9.47 -24.68 -6.70
N SER A 61 10.33 -24.32 -5.78
CA SER A 61 11.44 -25.17 -5.39
C SER A 61 10.98 -26.37 -4.58
N ALA A 62 9.89 -26.25 -3.87
CA ALA A 62 9.32 -27.34 -3.11
C ALA A 62 8.62 -28.31 -4.07
N PRO A 63 8.72 -29.57 -3.76
CA PRO A 63 7.99 -30.54 -4.57
C PRO A 63 6.53 -30.41 -4.31
N GLN A 64 5.84 -29.78 -4.81
CA GLN A 64 4.57 -29.54 -4.54
C GLN A 64 3.66 -29.76 -5.21
N VAL A 65 3.39 -29.77 -5.25
CA VAL A 65 2.74 -29.65 -5.73
C VAL A 65 1.88 -29.47 -6.19
N SER A 66 1.74 -29.51 -6.26
CA SER A 66 1.03 -29.24 -6.72
C SER A 66 0.28 -29.05 -7.09
N VAL A 67 0.30 -28.92 -7.23
CA VAL A 67 -0.41 -28.64 -7.66
C VAL A 67 -1.24 -28.84 -8.13
N ALA A 68 -1.25 -29.23 -8.13
CA ALA A 68 -1.90 -29.36 -8.63
C ALA A 68 -2.62 -29.25 -9.07
N THR A 69 -2.65 -29.50 -9.20
CA THR A 69 -3.29 -29.33 -9.65
C THR A 69 -3.80 -29.12 -9.92
#